data_d2d48101cd0bdafd9fbf975565ca3e43
#
_entry.id   d2d48101cd0bdafd9fbf975565ca3e43
#
_cell.length_a   1.000
_cell.length_b   1.000
_cell.length_c   1.000
_cell.angle_alpha   90.00
_cell.angle_beta   90.00
_cell.angle_gamma   90.00
#
_symmetry.space_group_name_H-M   'P 1'
#
loop_
_entity.id
_entity.type
_entity.pdbx_description
1 polymer ?
#
loop_
_entity_poly.entity_id
_entity_poly.type
_entity_poly.pdbx_seq_one_letter_code
_entity_poly.pdbx_strand_id
1 'polypeptide(L)'
;MQMNEFQHPLGNLKIRFLKSMSKTFSYLAINFLSFFFKINKKNSEIIISSSFYAPWKEDKKFHKIYREIEDYTLLDTKRLYTLWQFSNMLKNYKGEILDIGCLKGGAGMLMSKANNSGTTYLIDTFKGLVESENYHSTEHFIFEDINFVQKKINKLNLHKTKVLKGIFPSQFKKKLRNKKF
;
A
#
# COMPACT_ATOMS: atom_id res chain seq x y z
N MET A 1 -12.33 -20.57 25.02
CA MET A 1 -11.83 -20.92 23.68
C MET A 1 -10.31 -20.79 23.75
N GLN A 2 -9.59 -21.88 23.98
CA GLN A 2 -8.13 -21.90 24.05
C GLN A 2 -7.59 -21.65 22.64
N MET A 3 -6.86 -20.55 22.46
CA MET A 3 -6.08 -20.35 21.25
C MET A 3 -4.97 -21.42 21.24
N ASN A 4 -5.10 -22.41 20.36
CA ASN A 4 -4.02 -23.34 20.07
C ASN A 4 -2.81 -22.51 19.64
N GLU A 5 -1.71 -22.62 20.38
CA GLU A 5 -0.42 -22.04 19.99
C GLU A 5 -0.11 -22.47 18.55
N PHE A 6 0.05 -21.50 17.69
CA PHE A 6 0.42 -21.71 16.30
C PHE A 6 1.83 -22.31 16.28
N GLN A 7 1.93 -23.64 16.29
CA GLN A 7 3.21 -24.32 16.16
C GLN A 7 3.77 -24.05 14.77
N HIS A 8 4.80 -23.25 14.70
CA HIS A 8 5.47 -22.96 13.43
C HIS A 8 6.09 -24.26 12.87
N PRO A 9 5.85 -24.61 11.59
CA PRO A 9 6.22 -25.90 11.00
C PRO A 9 7.73 -26.23 11.08
N LEU A 10 8.58 -25.26 11.36
CA LEU A 10 10.04 -25.42 11.37
C LEU A 10 10.66 -25.58 12.79
N GLY A 11 9.88 -25.50 13.86
CA GLY A 11 10.42 -25.50 15.23
C GLY A 11 11.28 -24.27 15.57
N ASN A 12 11.41 -23.98 16.88
CA ASN A 12 12.02 -22.74 17.37
C ASN A 12 13.50 -22.56 16.99
N LEU A 13 14.28 -23.63 16.92
CA LEU A 13 15.73 -23.56 16.60
C LEU A 13 15.97 -23.20 15.15
N LYS A 14 15.24 -23.83 14.22
CA LYS A 14 15.33 -23.55 12.79
C LYS A 14 14.89 -22.12 12.47
N ILE A 15 13.86 -21.61 13.16
CA ILE A 15 13.41 -20.24 13.01
C ILE A 15 14.48 -19.23 13.45
N ARG A 16 15.13 -19.48 14.61
CA ARG A 16 16.22 -18.61 15.10
C ARG A 16 17.40 -18.59 14.13
N PHE A 17 17.77 -19.74 13.59
CA PHE A 17 18.82 -19.84 12.59
C PHE A 17 18.48 -19.08 11.32
N LEU A 18 17.29 -19.26 10.76
CA LEU A 18 16.84 -18.54 9.57
C LEU A 18 16.76 -17.01 9.78
N LYS A 19 16.32 -16.57 10.97
CA LYS A 19 16.33 -15.13 11.32
C LYS A 19 17.75 -14.57 11.40
N SER A 20 18.69 -15.33 11.96
CA SER A 20 20.08 -14.91 12.02
C SER A 20 20.69 -14.81 10.63
N MET A 21 20.53 -15.83 9.80
CA MET A 21 20.99 -15.81 8.40
C MET A 21 20.40 -14.66 7.61
N SER A 22 19.09 -14.42 7.74
CA SER A 22 18.41 -13.32 7.07
C SER A 22 19.00 -11.95 7.43
N LYS A 23 19.29 -11.72 8.72
CA LYS A 23 19.96 -10.47 9.17
C LYS A 23 21.35 -10.30 8.59
N THR A 24 22.16 -11.35 8.65
CA THR A 24 23.53 -11.32 8.11
C THR A 24 23.50 -11.05 6.60
N PHE A 25 22.63 -11.73 5.87
CA PHE A 25 22.52 -11.53 4.43
C PHE A 25 21.99 -10.11 4.09
N SER A 26 21.03 -9.59 4.84
CA SER A 26 20.54 -8.22 4.68
C SER A 26 21.65 -7.19 4.90
N TYR A 27 22.47 -7.39 5.94
CA TYR A 27 23.62 -6.54 6.23
C TYR A 27 24.67 -6.57 5.10
N LEU A 28 25.02 -7.74 4.59
CA LEU A 28 25.95 -7.89 3.48
C LEU A 28 25.38 -7.25 2.20
N ALA A 29 24.11 -7.48 1.91
CA ALA A 29 23.46 -6.92 0.74
C ALA A 29 23.41 -5.39 0.76
N ILE A 30 23.08 -4.76 1.91
CA ILE A 30 23.05 -3.28 1.99
C ILE A 30 24.47 -2.70 1.85
N ASN A 31 25.49 -3.36 2.39
CA ASN A 31 26.88 -2.92 2.24
C ASN A 31 27.33 -3.02 0.77
N PHE A 32 27.01 -4.11 0.10
CA PHE A 32 27.32 -4.29 -1.32
C PHE A 32 26.61 -3.25 -2.19
N LEU A 33 25.30 -3.11 -2.03
CA LEU A 33 24.50 -2.15 -2.80
C LEU A 33 24.91 -0.69 -2.54
N SER A 34 25.29 -0.35 -1.30
CA SER A 34 25.73 1.01 -0.97
C SER A 34 27.07 1.38 -1.63
N PHE A 35 27.87 0.40 -2.02
CA PHE A 35 29.09 0.64 -2.78
C PHE A 35 28.79 1.08 -4.22
N PHE A 36 27.77 0.49 -4.85
CA PHE A 36 27.40 0.80 -6.23
C PHE A 36 26.40 1.96 -6.37
N PHE A 37 25.47 2.09 -5.42
CA PHE A 37 24.29 2.96 -5.52
C PHE A 37 24.25 3.95 -4.36
N LYS A 38 25.11 4.78 -4.05
CA LYS A 38 25.09 5.87 -3.03
C LYS A 38 23.92 5.78 -1.99
N ILE A 39 23.64 4.56 -1.49
CA ILE A 39 22.56 4.32 -0.55
C ILE A 39 22.99 4.79 0.85
N ASN A 40 22.14 5.60 1.50
CA ASN A 40 22.37 6.01 2.87
C ASN A 40 22.10 4.85 3.85
N LYS A 41 23.15 4.20 4.34
CA LYS A 41 23.07 3.04 5.24
C LYS A 41 22.34 3.32 6.57
N LYS A 42 22.32 4.58 7.03
CA LYS A 42 21.64 4.94 8.29
C LYS A 42 20.14 4.87 8.17
N ASN A 43 19.60 5.16 6.98
CA ASN A 43 18.16 5.30 6.74
C ASN A 43 17.62 4.22 5.78
N SER A 44 18.42 3.21 5.44
CA SER A 44 18.03 2.16 4.51
C SER A 44 18.22 0.78 5.14
N GLU A 45 17.25 -0.09 4.99
CA GLU A 45 17.27 -1.47 5.44
C GLU A 45 16.80 -2.40 4.33
N ILE A 46 17.48 -3.53 4.18
CA ILE A 46 17.00 -4.63 3.34
C ILE A 46 16.41 -5.69 4.26
N ILE A 47 15.09 -5.88 4.15
CA ILE A 47 14.36 -6.86 4.93
C ILE A 47 14.20 -8.14 4.11
N ILE A 48 14.85 -9.22 4.55
CA ILE A 48 14.63 -10.56 4.00
C ILE A 48 13.73 -11.31 4.96
N SER A 49 12.51 -11.60 4.51
CA SER A 49 11.56 -12.36 5.32
C SER A 49 12.03 -13.80 5.51
N SER A 50 12.12 -14.24 6.76
CA SER A 50 12.33 -15.64 7.12
C SER A 50 11.03 -16.45 7.21
N SER A 51 9.90 -15.84 6.90
CA SER A 51 8.60 -16.52 6.88
C SER A 51 8.30 -17.09 5.48
N PHE A 52 7.85 -18.33 5.45
CA PHE A 52 7.38 -19.00 4.23
C PHE A 52 5.88 -18.84 4.00
N TYR A 53 5.17 -18.24 4.96
CA TYR A 53 3.74 -18.00 4.84
C TYR A 53 3.48 -16.80 3.93
N ALA A 54 2.82 -17.06 2.83
CA ALA A 54 2.54 -16.06 1.79
C ALA A 54 1.09 -16.20 1.28
N PRO A 55 0.09 -15.87 2.13
CA PRO A 55 -1.32 -16.11 1.83
C PRO A 55 -1.81 -15.37 0.58
N TRP A 56 -1.17 -14.24 0.24
CA TRP A 56 -1.49 -13.52 -1.00
C TRP A 56 -1.27 -14.34 -2.25
N LYS A 57 -0.40 -15.37 -2.24
CA LYS A 57 -0.11 -16.20 -3.43
C LYS A 57 -1.30 -17.08 -3.86
N GLU A 58 -2.16 -17.44 -2.93
CA GLU A 58 -3.33 -18.31 -3.18
C GLU A 58 -4.64 -17.53 -3.37
N ASP A 59 -4.66 -16.24 -2.99
CA ASP A 59 -5.86 -15.41 -3.13
C ASP A 59 -6.07 -14.97 -4.59
N LYS A 60 -6.82 -15.78 -5.34
CA LYS A 60 -7.13 -15.52 -6.76
C LYS A 60 -7.87 -14.20 -6.97
N LYS A 61 -8.71 -13.77 -6.00
CA LYS A 61 -9.46 -12.50 -6.10
C LYS A 61 -8.51 -11.32 -5.94
N PHE A 62 -7.60 -11.39 -4.98
CA PHE A 62 -6.54 -10.41 -4.82
C PHE A 62 -5.66 -10.32 -6.06
N HIS A 63 -5.18 -11.47 -6.59
CA HIS A 63 -4.34 -11.48 -7.78
C HIS A 63 -5.01 -10.86 -9.00
N LYS A 64 -6.31 -11.07 -9.18
CA LYS A 64 -7.05 -10.50 -10.30
C LYS A 64 -7.01 -8.96 -10.27
N ILE A 65 -7.24 -8.34 -9.11
CA ILE A 65 -7.17 -6.88 -8.99
C ILE A 65 -5.72 -6.38 -8.95
N TYR A 66 -4.82 -7.10 -8.29
CA TYR A 66 -3.41 -6.74 -8.19
C TYR A 66 -2.78 -6.51 -9.57
N ARG A 67 -2.92 -7.45 -10.51
CA ARG A 67 -2.42 -7.33 -11.89
C ARG A 67 -2.97 -6.12 -12.63
N GLU A 68 -4.16 -5.69 -12.28
CA GLU A 68 -4.76 -4.50 -12.91
C GLU A 68 -4.21 -3.18 -12.35
N ILE A 69 -3.69 -3.19 -11.12
CA ILE A 69 -3.31 -1.95 -10.41
C ILE A 69 -1.82 -1.87 -10.06
N GLU A 70 -1.01 -2.88 -10.36
CA GLU A 70 0.41 -2.92 -9.96
C GLU A 70 1.22 -1.72 -10.50
N ASP A 71 0.94 -1.25 -11.71
CA ASP A 71 1.55 -0.04 -12.29
C ASP A 71 0.98 1.28 -11.74
N TYR A 72 -0.07 1.21 -10.93
CA TYR A 72 -0.76 2.35 -10.35
C TYR A 72 -0.43 2.60 -8.89
N THR A 73 0.53 1.90 -8.32
CA THR A 73 0.93 2.02 -6.92
C THR A 73 2.42 1.78 -6.72
N LEU A 74 2.98 2.39 -5.68
CA LEU A 74 4.34 2.13 -5.21
C LEU A 74 4.37 1.14 -4.04
N LEU A 75 3.21 0.66 -3.59
CA LEU A 75 3.13 -0.28 -2.49
C LEU A 75 3.52 -1.69 -2.95
N ASP A 76 4.30 -2.38 -2.14
CA ASP A 76 4.60 -3.79 -2.36
C ASP A 76 3.37 -4.69 -2.13
N THR A 77 3.47 -5.92 -2.62
CA THR A 77 2.38 -6.91 -2.56
C THR A 77 1.90 -7.18 -1.14
N LYS A 78 2.79 -7.16 -0.13
CA LYS A 78 2.41 -7.45 1.27
C LYS A 78 1.54 -6.34 1.84
N ARG A 79 1.94 -5.07 1.63
CA ARG A 79 1.15 -3.90 2.05
C ARG A 79 -0.19 -3.85 1.34
N LEU A 80 -0.22 -4.11 0.03
CA LEU A 80 -1.47 -4.19 -0.74
C LEU A 80 -2.37 -5.32 -0.25
N TYR A 81 -1.80 -6.49 0.07
CA TYR A 81 -2.59 -7.59 0.60
C TYR A 81 -3.18 -7.27 1.98
N THR A 82 -2.43 -6.57 2.82
CA THR A 82 -2.94 -6.07 4.11
C THR A 82 -4.15 -5.15 3.92
N LEU A 83 -4.05 -4.17 3.01
CA LEU A 83 -5.17 -3.28 2.67
C LEU A 83 -6.37 -4.06 2.10
N TRP A 84 -6.12 -5.06 1.27
CA TRP A 84 -7.14 -5.96 0.73
C TRP A 84 -7.89 -6.69 1.83
N GLN A 85 -7.18 -7.27 2.80
CA GLN A 85 -7.77 -7.98 3.92
C GLN A 85 -8.62 -7.06 4.80
N PHE A 86 -8.09 -5.92 5.23
CA PHE A 86 -8.84 -4.96 6.03
C PHE A 86 -10.09 -4.46 5.31
N SER A 87 -9.97 -4.12 4.04
CA SER A 87 -11.12 -3.64 3.25
C SER A 87 -12.20 -4.72 3.12
N ASN A 88 -11.81 -5.99 2.95
CA ASN A 88 -12.76 -7.10 2.93
C ASN A 88 -13.46 -7.32 4.28
N MET A 89 -12.74 -7.17 5.40
CA MET A 89 -13.31 -7.29 6.75
C MET A 89 -14.39 -6.22 7.01
N LEU A 90 -14.21 -5.04 6.43
CA LEU A 90 -15.10 -3.90 6.64
C LEU A 90 -16.31 -3.86 5.69
N LYS A 91 -16.54 -4.87 4.85
CA LYS A 91 -17.64 -4.88 3.87
C LYS A 91 -19.04 -4.67 4.47
N ASN A 92 -19.25 -5.15 5.68
CA ASN A 92 -20.54 -5.06 6.36
C ASN A 92 -20.71 -3.77 7.15
N TYR A 93 -19.68 -2.93 7.23
CA TYR A 93 -19.73 -1.65 7.91
C TYR A 93 -20.10 -0.55 6.91
N LYS A 94 -21.04 0.31 7.32
CA LYS A 94 -21.41 1.49 6.55
C LYS A 94 -20.37 2.58 6.80
N GLY A 95 -19.57 2.89 5.80
CA GLY A 95 -18.55 3.93 5.86
C GLY A 95 -17.97 4.18 4.49
N GLU A 96 -17.20 5.24 4.40
CA GLU A 96 -16.51 5.67 3.19
C GLU A 96 -15.02 5.34 3.32
N ILE A 97 -14.32 5.22 2.21
CA ILE A 97 -12.87 4.98 2.18
C ILE A 97 -12.19 6.29 1.78
N LEU A 98 -11.12 6.62 2.51
CA LEU A 98 -10.31 7.80 2.24
C LEU A 98 -8.86 7.38 2.02
N ASP A 99 -8.35 7.63 0.80
CA ASP A 99 -6.96 7.40 0.41
C ASP A 99 -6.31 8.76 0.15
N ILE A 100 -5.43 9.19 1.06
CA ILE A 100 -4.78 10.52 1.02
C ILE A 100 -3.33 10.33 0.58
N GLY A 101 -2.90 11.09 -0.43
CA GLY A 101 -1.62 10.89 -1.08
C GLY A 101 -1.66 9.68 -2.02
N CYS A 102 -2.74 9.56 -2.78
CA CYS A 102 -3.03 8.37 -3.56
C CYS A 102 -2.14 8.20 -4.81
N LEU A 103 -1.41 9.22 -5.21
CA LEU A 103 -0.56 9.25 -6.41
C LEU A 103 -1.35 8.80 -7.66
N LYS A 104 -1.12 7.59 -8.16
CA LYS A 104 -1.84 6.98 -9.28
C LYS A 104 -3.12 6.23 -8.86
N GLY A 105 -3.44 6.18 -7.56
CA GLY A 105 -4.69 5.67 -7.02
C GLY A 105 -4.81 4.14 -6.91
N GLY A 106 -3.75 3.37 -7.17
CA GLY A 106 -3.82 1.90 -7.19
C GLY A 106 -4.26 1.27 -5.86
N ALA A 107 -3.76 1.77 -4.73
CA ALA A 107 -4.16 1.29 -3.40
C ALA A 107 -5.65 1.54 -3.13
N GLY A 108 -6.13 2.74 -3.42
CA GLY A 108 -7.54 3.08 -3.27
C GLY A 108 -8.46 2.31 -4.22
N MET A 109 -8.03 2.04 -5.46
CA MET A 109 -8.77 1.19 -6.39
C MET A 109 -8.88 -0.25 -5.86
N LEU A 110 -7.80 -0.79 -5.28
CA LEU A 110 -7.81 -2.10 -4.62
C LEU A 110 -8.82 -2.13 -3.46
N MET A 111 -8.76 -1.13 -2.57
CA MET A 111 -9.68 -1.02 -1.43
C MET A 111 -11.12 -0.88 -1.89
N SER A 112 -11.39 -0.06 -2.89
CA SER A 112 -12.72 0.09 -3.49
C SER A 112 -13.25 -1.21 -4.10
N LYS A 113 -12.37 -2.02 -4.71
CA LYS A 113 -12.76 -3.34 -5.24
C LYS A 113 -13.02 -4.36 -4.15
N ALA A 114 -12.26 -4.29 -3.05
CA ALA A 114 -12.43 -5.16 -1.89
C ALA A 114 -13.72 -4.82 -1.12
N ASN A 115 -14.02 -3.53 -0.96
CA ASN A 115 -15.19 -3.04 -0.22
C ASN A 115 -15.89 -1.93 -1.01
N ASN A 116 -17.03 -2.25 -1.60
CA ASN A 116 -17.85 -1.30 -2.37
C ASN A 116 -19.09 -0.81 -1.60
N SER A 117 -19.11 -0.94 -0.26
CA SER A 117 -20.25 -0.53 0.57
C SER A 117 -20.47 0.99 0.54
N GLY A 118 -19.38 1.76 0.59
CA GLY A 118 -19.38 3.23 0.53
C GLY A 118 -18.64 3.81 -0.67
N THR A 119 -18.48 5.13 -0.68
CA THR A 119 -17.69 5.84 -1.67
C THR A 119 -16.20 5.80 -1.29
N THR A 120 -15.32 5.54 -2.25
CA THR A 120 -13.88 5.68 -2.07
C THR A 120 -13.43 7.03 -2.64
N TYR A 121 -12.76 7.83 -1.82
CA TYR A 121 -12.16 9.09 -2.23
C TYR A 121 -10.66 8.93 -2.36
N LEU A 122 -10.14 9.20 -3.55
CA LEU A 122 -8.71 9.26 -3.86
C LEU A 122 -8.31 10.73 -3.87
N ILE A 123 -7.52 11.14 -2.89
CA ILE A 123 -7.12 12.54 -2.73
C ILE A 123 -5.63 12.68 -2.93
N ASP A 124 -5.23 13.57 -3.83
CA ASP A 124 -3.84 13.93 -4.05
C ASP A 124 -3.72 15.36 -4.57
N THR A 125 -2.58 15.98 -4.39
CA THR A 125 -2.25 17.25 -5.06
C THR A 125 -2.05 17.05 -6.55
N PHE A 126 -1.56 15.88 -6.96
CA PHE A 126 -1.04 15.54 -8.28
C PHE A 126 0.10 16.47 -8.74
N LYS A 127 0.67 17.22 -7.82
CA LYS A 127 1.77 18.18 -8.05
C LYS A 127 3.01 17.89 -7.19
N GLY A 128 3.05 16.69 -6.59
CA GLY A 128 4.12 16.32 -5.66
C GLY A 128 3.85 16.76 -4.22
N LEU A 129 4.89 16.81 -3.43
CA LEU A 129 4.81 17.17 -2.01
C LEU A 129 4.54 18.67 -1.86
N VAL A 130 3.72 19.03 -0.86
CA VAL A 130 3.38 20.44 -0.56
C VAL A 130 4.56 21.14 0.11
N GLU A 131 5.28 20.41 0.95
CA GLU A 131 6.49 20.89 1.66
C GLU A 131 7.61 19.86 1.44
N SER A 132 8.84 20.34 1.28
CA SER A 132 10.00 19.45 1.19
C SER A 132 10.47 19.08 2.60
N GLU A 133 10.42 17.82 2.93
CA GLU A 133 11.19 17.28 4.04
C GLU A 133 12.64 17.01 3.62
N ASN A 134 13.57 16.88 4.59
CA ASN A 134 15.01 16.75 4.36
C ASN A 134 15.43 15.61 3.40
N TYR A 135 14.54 14.72 3.02
CA TYR A 135 14.81 13.53 2.22
C TYR A 135 14.11 13.49 0.86
N HIS A 136 13.15 14.39 0.61
CA HIS A 136 12.38 14.42 -0.62
C HIS A 136 12.28 15.85 -1.13
N SER A 137 12.60 16.06 -2.41
CA SER A 137 12.32 17.32 -3.06
C SER A 137 10.81 17.48 -3.30
N THR A 138 10.33 18.71 -3.43
CA THR A 138 8.93 18.99 -3.79
C THR A 138 8.52 18.35 -5.13
N GLU A 139 9.49 18.04 -5.99
CA GLU A 139 9.28 17.39 -7.29
C GLU A 139 9.06 15.88 -7.19
N HIS A 140 9.28 15.27 -6.02
CA HIS A 140 8.98 13.85 -5.83
C HIS A 140 7.46 13.60 -5.88
N PHE A 141 7.09 12.46 -6.46
CA PHE A 141 5.70 11.99 -6.55
C PHE A 141 4.77 12.88 -7.39
N ILE A 142 5.31 13.62 -8.37
CA ILE A 142 4.49 14.34 -9.34
C ILE A 142 3.83 13.34 -10.28
N PHE A 143 2.50 13.42 -10.37
CA PHE A 143 1.72 12.67 -11.36
C PHE A 143 0.49 13.48 -11.75
N GLU A 144 0.62 14.31 -12.78
CA GLU A 144 -0.41 15.31 -13.13
C GLU A 144 -1.59 14.75 -13.93
N ASP A 145 -1.49 13.56 -14.51
CA ASP A 145 -2.53 13.00 -15.37
C ASP A 145 -3.67 12.33 -14.58
N ILE A 146 -4.58 13.15 -14.08
CA ILE A 146 -5.80 12.71 -13.42
C ILE A 146 -6.68 11.86 -14.35
N ASN A 147 -6.68 12.17 -15.65
CA ASN A 147 -7.48 11.43 -16.63
C ASN A 147 -7.00 9.97 -16.77
N PHE A 148 -5.70 9.73 -16.61
CA PHE A 148 -5.13 8.39 -16.56
C PHE A 148 -5.73 7.59 -15.39
N VAL A 149 -5.80 8.18 -14.19
CA VAL A 149 -6.42 7.57 -13.02
C VAL A 149 -7.91 7.32 -13.26
N GLN A 150 -8.64 8.31 -13.79
CA GLN A 150 -10.07 8.20 -14.05
C GLN A 150 -10.40 7.13 -15.10
N LYS A 151 -9.61 7.03 -16.16
CA LYS A 151 -9.74 5.98 -17.20
C LYS A 151 -9.60 4.58 -16.56
N LYS A 152 -8.65 4.40 -15.65
CA LYS A 152 -8.46 3.11 -14.96
C LYS A 152 -9.63 2.77 -14.04
N ILE A 153 -10.13 3.74 -13.28
CA ILE A 153 -11.33 3.59 -12.42
C ILE A 153 -12.52 3.11 -13.27
N ASN A 154 -12.74 3.74 -14.42
CA ASN A 154 -13.83 3.38 -15.33
C ASN A 154 -13.64 1.97 -15.92
N LYS A 155 -12.42 1.62 -16.35
CA LYS A 155 -12.07 0.28 -16.85
C LYS A 155 -12.34 -0.83 -15.81
N LEU A 156 -12.10 -0.53 -14.54
CA LEU A 156 -12.34 -1.46 -13.42
C LEU A 156 -13.80 -1.48 -12.93
N ASN A 157 -14.68 -0.66 -13.52
CA ASN A 157 -16.08 -0.48 -13.10
C ASN A 157 -16.22 -0.10 -11.61
N LEU A 158 -15.37 0.81 -11.12
CA LEU A 158 -15.39 1.29 -9.74
C LEU A 158 -16.26 2.56 -9.63
N HIS A 159 -17.55 2.44 -9.86
CA HIS A 159 -18.49 3.56 -9.96
C HIS A 159 -18.61 4.43 -8.71
N LYS A 160 -18.25 3.89 -7.53
CA LYS A 160 -18.26 4.62 -6.27
C LYS A 160 -16.89 5.24 -5.93
N THR A 161 -15.91 5.22 -6.84
CA THR A 161 -14.59 5.81 -6.63
C THR A 161 -14.52 7.21 -7.23
N LYS A 162 -14.10 8.19 -6.45
CA LYS A 162 -14.00 9.61 -6.82
C LYS A 162 -12.59 10.11 -6.64
N VAL A 163 -12.03 10.73 -7.68
CA VAL A 163 -10.73 11.40 -7.61
C VAL A 163 -10.93 12.86 -7.24
N LEU A 164 -10.19 13.35 -6.27
CA LEU A 164 -10.26 14.72 -5.78
C LEU A 164 -8.85 15.32 -5.78
N LYS A 165 -8.64 16.34 -6.59
CA LYS A 165 -7.38 17.09 -6.62
C LYS A 165 -7.38 18.18 -5.56
N GLY A 166 -6.33 18.23 -4.73
CA GLY A 166 -6.14 19.30 -3.76
C GLY A 166 -5.36 18.88 -2.53
N ILE A 167 -5.20 19.85 -1.61
CA ILE A 167 -4.47 19.69 -0.35
C ILE A 167 -5.43 19.28 0.76
N PHE A 168 -5.19 18.10 1.33
CA PHE A 168 -5.94 17.64 2.50
C PHE A 168 -5.28 18.14 3.80
N PRO A 169 -6.07 18.51 4.83
CA PRO A 169 -7.53 18.55 4.87
C PRO A 169 -8.14 19.90 4.46
N SER A 170 -7.31 20.91 4.22
CA SER A 170 -7.73 22.33 4.11
C SER A 170 -8.80 22.56 3.05
N GLN A 171 -8.64 21.97 1.87
CA GLN A 171 -9.55 22.17 0.73
C GLN A 171 -10.79 21.25 0.75
N PHE A 172 -10.83 20.27 1.66
CA PHE A 172 -11.89 19.26 1.68
C PHE A 172 -12.80 19.29 2.92
N LYS A 173 -12.52 20.16 3.91
CA LYS A 173 -13.29 20.26 5.16
C LYS A 173 -14.80 20.32 4.94
N LYS A 174 -15.28 21.18 4.03
CA LYS A 174 -16.72 21.31 3.73
C LYS A 174 -17.28 20.06 3.02
N LYS A 175 -16.53 19.50 2.06
CA LYS A 175 -16.96 18.38 1.21
C LYS A 175 -17.06 17.06 1.98
N LEU A 176 -16.21 16.87 2.98
CA LEU A 176 -16.08 15.63 3.74
C LEU A 176 -16.66 15.70 5.16
N ARG A 177 -17.14 16.88 5.60
CA ARG A 177 -17.59 17.13 6.97
C ARG A 177 -18.63 16.13 7.50
N ASN A 178 -19.55 15.68 6.64
CA ASN A 178 -20.66 14.81 7.03
C ASN A 178 -20.44 13.35 6.61
N LYS A 179 -19.20 13.00 6.26
CA LYS A 179 -18.84 11.63 5.85
C LYS A 179 -18.38 10.82 7.05
N LYS A 180 -18.68 9.52 7.04
CA LYS A 180 -18.19 8.55 8.01
C LYS A 180 -17.15 7.67 7.32
N PHE A 181 -15.96 7.64 7.86
CA PHE A 181 -14.83 6.87 7.36
C PHE A 181 -14.49 5.72 8.29
#